data_8523a8782dce21d5df9d2ff95246a0b7
#
_entry.id   8523a8782dce21d5df9d2ff95246a0b7
#
_cell.length_a   1.000
_cell.length_b   1.000
_cell.length_c   1.000
_cell.angle_alpha   90.00
_cell.angle_beta   90.00
_cell.angle_gamma   90.00
#
_symmetry.space_group_name_H-M   'P 1'
#
loop_
_entity.id
_entity.type
_entity.pdbx_description
1 polymer ?
#
loop_
_entity_poly.entity_id
_entity_poly.type
_entity_poly.pdbx_seq_one_letter_code
_entity_poly.pdbx_strand_id
1 'polypeptide(L)'
;HDIHYLKDVKVDYSNCTVIGDRGYISAQVQLDLFETANIRLEVPYRCNQKEWKPTFPAFAKARKRIETIFSQLCDQFMIIRNYAKDTDGLFARIIGKISALTILQYINYKNEKPIGRVKYELF
;
A
#
# COMPACT_ATOMS: atom_id res chain seq x y z
N HIS A 1 -0.22 -3.04 -16.22
CA HIS A 1 -1.23 -2.09 -15.71
C HIS A 1 -1.59 -2.49 -14.29
N ASP A 2 -1.57 -1.57 -13.36
CA ASP A 2 -1.73 -1.82 -11.91
C ASP A 2 -3.04 -2.55 -11.57
N ILE A 3 -4.06 -2.38 -12.41
CA ILE A 3 -5.36 -3.03 -12.24
C ILE A 3 -5.27 -4.57 -12.26
N HIS A 4 -4.26 -5.14 -12.92
CA HIS A 4 -4.08 -6.60 -12.96
C HIS A 4 -3.70 -7.17 -11.61
N TYR A 5 -3.04 -6.39 -10.75
CA TYR A 5 -2.69 -6.79 -9.40
C TYR A 5 -3.93 -7.08 -8.52
N LEU A 6 -5.06 -6.43 -8.81
CA LEU A 6 -6.29 -6.67 -8.07
C LEU A 6 -6.81 -8.11 -8.18
N LYS A 7 -6.44 -8.84 -9.24
CA LYS A 7 -6.78 -10.26 -9.37
C LYS A 7 -6.03 -11.13 -8.35
N ASP A 8 -4.81 -10.72 -8.00
CA ASP A 8 -3.99 -11.44 -7.03
C ASP A 8 -4.45 -11.14 -5.59
N VAL A 9 -4.97 -9.95 -5.33
CA VAL A 9 -5.45 -9.53 -4.02
C VAL A 9 -6.52 -10.47 -3.46
N LYS A 10 -7.44 -10.96 -4.29
CA LYS A 10 -8.51 -11.87 -3.85
C LYS A 10 -8.02 -13.28 -3.49
N VAL A 11 -6.77 -13.64 -3.84
CA VAL A 11 -6.17 -14.92 -3.45
C VAL A 11 -5.79 -14.90 -1.97
N ASP A 12 -5.27 -13.75 -1.51
CA ASP A 12 -4.72 -13.60 -0.16
C ASP A 12 -5.70 -12.96 0.83
N TYR A 13 -6.68 -12.22 0.34
CA TYR A 13 -7.60 -11.43 1.16
C TYR A 13 -9.06 -11.70 0.83
N SER A 14 -9.91 -11.55 1.85
CA SER A 14 -11.37 -11.62 1.73
C SER A 14 -12.05 -10.84 2.86
N ASN A 15 -13.34 -10.54 2.69
CA ASN A 15 -14.15 -9.86 3.70
C ASN A 15 -13.53 -8.55 4.23
N CYS A 16 -12.99 -7.73 3.33
CA CYS A 16 -12.31 -6.48 3.70
C CYS A 16 -12.61 -5.35 2.72
N THR A 17 -12.25 -4.14 3.11
CA THR A 17 -12.26 -2.96 2.23
C THR A 17 -10.82 -2.65 1.83
N VAL A 18 -10.58 -2.56 0.52
CA VAL A 18 -9.30 -2.15 -0.06
C VAL A 18 -9.45 -0.72 -0.59
N ILE A 19 -8.50 0.13 -0.25
CA ILE A 19 -8.47 1.52 -0.69
C ILE A 19 -7.38 1.67 -1.75
N GLY A 20 -7.75 2.14 -2.93
CA GLY A 20 -6.84 2.34 -4.05
C GLY A 20 -6.91 3.75 -4.62
N ASP A 21 -5.97 4.07 -5.50
CA ASP A 21 -6.01 5.33 -6.24
C ASP A 21 -6.88 5.22 -7.51
N ARG A 22 -6.92 6.30 -8.30
CA ARG A 22 -7.73 6.36 -9.53
C ARG A 22 -7.26 5.39 -10.62
N GLY A 23 -6.05 4.88 -10.55
CA GLY A 23 -5.53 3.88 -11.49
C GLY A 23 -6.26 2.54 -11.39
N TYR A 24 -6.92 2.29 -10.28
CA TYR A 24 -7.68 1.05 -10.02
C TYR A 24 -9.17 1.15 -10.35
N ILE A 25 -9.62 2.21 -11.03
CA ILE A 25 -11.03 2.36 -11.43
C ILE A 25 -11.38 1.32 -12.51
N SER A 26 -12.23 0.37 -12.15
CA SER A 26 -12.85 -0.57 -13.08
C SER A 26 -14.10 -1.18 -12.45
N ALA A 27 -15.25 -0.87 -12.98
CA ALA A 27 -16.52 -1.42 -12.48
C ALA A 27 -16.54 -2.94 -12.52
N GLN A 28 -15.99 -3.55 -13.58
CA GLN A 28 -15.94 -5.00 -13.73
C GLN A 28 -15.07 -5.66 -12.67
N VAL A 29 -13.88 -5.11 -12.38
CA VAL A 29 -12.97 -5.66 -11.37
C VAL A 29 -13.53 -5.43 -9.97
N GLN A 30 -14.14 -4.28 -9.70
CA GLN A 30 -14.81 -3.99 -8.43
C GLN A 30 -15.93 -4.98 -8.14
N LEU A 31 -16.75 -5.30 -9.16
CA LEU A 31 -17.83 -6.27 -9.05
C LEU A 31 -17.28 -7.68 -8.80
N ASP A 32 -16.27 -8.11 -9.57
CA ASP A 32 -15.62 -9.42 -9.39
C ASP A 32 -15.04 -9.59 -7.98
N LEU A 33 -14.33 -8.60 -7.46
CA LEU A 33 -13.78 -8.61 -6.10
C LEU A 33 -14.89 -8.74 -5.04
N PHE A 34 -15.99 -8.04 -5.23
CA PHE A 34 -17.10 -8.08 -4.29
C PHE A 34 -17.83 -9.44 -4.33
N GLU A 35 -18.14 -9.96 -5.51
CA GLU A 35 -18.88 -11.20 -5.67
C GLU A 35 -18.07 -12.44 -5.29
N THR A 36 -16.77 -12.47 -5.61
CA THR A 36 -15.94 -13.66 -5.41
C THR A 36 -15.20 -13.70 -4.08
N ALA A 37 -14.88 -12.56 -3.48
CA ALA A 37 -14.08 -12.48 -2.25
C ALA A 37 -14.67 -11.57 -1.18
N ASN A 38 -15.83 -10.97 -1.42
CA ASN A 38 -16.45 -9.96 -0.55
C ASN A 38 -15.46 -8.81 -0.22
N ILE A 39 -14.70 -8.39 -1.22
CA ILE A 39 -13.77 -7.26 -1.12
C ILE A 39 -14.45 -6.03 -1.71
N ARG A 40 -14.59 -5.00 -0.89
CA ARG A 40 -15.05 -3.69 -1.31
C ARG A 40 -13.86 -2.82 -1.70
N LEU A 41 -13.73 -2.50 -2.98
CA LEU A 41 -12.68 -1.62 -3.49
C LEU A 41 -13.19 -0.17 -3.52
N GLU A 42 -12.59 0.68 -2.72
CA GLU A 42 -12.87 2.11 -2.66
C GLU A 42 -11.78 2.90 -3.39
N VAL A 43 -12.19 3.60 -4.45
CA VAL A 43 -11.32 4.47 -5.26
C VAL A 43 -11.99 5.82 -5.47
N PRO A 44 -11.22 6.93 -5.54
CA PRO A 44 -11.81 8.23 -5.80
C PRO A 44 -12.28 8.32 -7.26
N TYR A 45 -13.52 8.73 -7.44
CA TYR A 45 -14.12 8.91 -8.77
C TYR A 45 -13.66 10.22 -9.42
N ARG A 46 -13.65 10.25 -10.74
CA ARG A 46 -13.44 11.48 -11.50
C ARG A 46 -14.73 12.30 -11.52
N CYS A 47 -14.63 13.63 -11.48
CA CYS A 47 -15.78 14.53 -11.47
C CYS A 47 -16.70 14.40 -12.71
N ASN A 48 -16.15 13.95 -13.84
CA ASN A 48 -16.88 13.71 -15.08
C ASN A 48 -17.39 12.26 -15.25
N GLN A 49 -17.27 11.43 -14.22
CA GLN A 49 -17.72 10.04 -14.27
C GLN A 49 -19.23 9.95 -14.06
N LYS A 50 -19.94 9.14 -14.88
CA LYS A 50 -21.40 9.01 -14.84
C LYS A 50 -21.95 8.60 -13.47
N GLU A 51 -21.22 7.74 -12.77
CA GLU A 51 -21.60 7.23 -11.44
C GLU A 51 -20.72 7.84 -10.35
N TRP A 52 -20.59 9.15 -10.36
CA TRP A 52 -19.79 9.85 -9.38
C TRP A 52 -20.29 9.60 -7.95
N LYS A 53 -19.37 9.28 -7.05
CA LYS A 53 -19.63 9.18 -5.61
C LYS A 53 -18.60 10.02 -4.85
N PRO A 54 -18.96 10.52 -3.65
CA PRO A 54 -18.01 11.18 -2.77
C PRO A 54 -16.82 10.26 -2.46
N THR A 55 -15.65 10.85 -2.27
CA THR A 55 -14.46 10.11 -1.86
C THR A 55 -14.68 9.45 -0.50
N PHE A 56 -14.27 8.20 -0.36
CA PHE A 56 -14.34 7.47 0.90
C PHE A 56 -13.63 8.24 2.03
N PRO A 57 -14.26 8.46 3.20
CA PRO A 57 -13.74 9.38 4.23
C PRO A 57 -12.33 9.07 4.72
N ALA A 58 -11.96 7.79 4.79
CA ALA A 58 -10.62 7.37 5.22
C ALA A 58 -9.55 7.47 4.13
N PHE A 59 -9.91 7.80 2.89
CA PHE A 59 -9.01 7.80 1.74
C PHE A 59 -7.80 8.71 1.93
N ALA A 60 -8.01 9.95 2.35
CA ALA A 60 -6.93 10.92 2.53
C ALA A 60 -5.92 10.46 3.59
N LYS A 61 -6.41 9.88 4.69
CA LYS A 61 -5.56 9.34 5.76
C LYS A 61 -4.76 8.12 5.31
N ALA A 62 -5.38 7.20 4.59
CA ALA A 62 -4.73 6.02 4.04
C ALA A 62 -3.65 6.40 3.03
N ARG A 63 -3.97 7.30 2.09
CA ARG A 63 -3.02 7.82 1.10
C ARG A 63 -1.80 8.45 1.76
N LYS A 64 -2.01 9.34 2.73
CA LYS A 64 -0.92 9.99 3.47
C LYS A 64 -0.01 8.97 4.16
N ARG A 65 -0.56 7.88 4.69
CA ARG A 65 0.24 6.82 5.31
C ARG A 65 1.12 6.11 4.30
N ILE A 66 0.59 5.78 3.12
CA ILE A 66 1.37 5.13 2.04
C ILE A 66 2.47 6.06 1.55
N GLU A 67 2.16 7.34 1.31
CA GLU A 67 3.16 8.34 0.91
C GLU A 67 4.27 8.47 1.96
N THR A 68 3.94 8.44 3.24
CA THR A 68 4.92 8.44 4.33
C THR A 68 5.82 7.20 4.31
N ILE A 69 5.25 6.02 4.10
CA ILE A 69 6.03 4.76 4.02
C ILE A 69 6.99 4.80 2.82
N PHE A 70 6.54 5.24 1.65
CA PHE A 70 7.41 5.39 0.49
C PHE A 70 8.52 6.40 0.70
N SER A 71 8.23 7.54 1.33
CA SER A 71 9.24 8.52 1.71
C SER A 71 10.29 7.92 2.66
N GLN A 72 9.86 7.19 3.66
CA GLN A 72 10.78 6.51 4.59
C GLN A 72 11.66 5.48 3.88
N LEU A 73 11.09 4.65 3.01
CA LEU A 73 11.84 3.68 2.23
C LEU A 73 12.86 4.35 1.31
N CYS A 74 12.53 5.49 0.70
CA CYS A 74 13.45 6.24 -0.15
C CYS A 74 14.54 6.96 0.66
N ASP A 75 14.16 7.68 1.73
CA ASP A 75 15.05 8.61 2.42
C ASP A 75 15.90 7.91 3.49
N GLN A 76 15.34 6.94 4.20
CA GLN A 76 16.03 6.27 5.32
C GLN A 76 16.63 4.93 4.92
N PHE A 77 15.99 4.21 4.01
CA PHE A 77 16.44 2.88 3.56
C PHE A 77 17.03 2.88 2.15
N MET A 78 17.01 4.02 1.46
CA MET A 78 17.58 4.19 0.12
C MET A 78 17.12 3.10 -0.87
N ILE A 79 15.82 2.81 -0.89
CA ILE A 79 15.28 1.69 -1.68
C ILE A 79 15.54 1.83 -3.18
N ILE A 80 15.58 3.06 -3.70
CA ILE A 80 15.87 3.35 -5.11
C ILE A 80 17.34 3.08 -5.45
N ARG A 81 18.26 3.33 -4.51
CA ARG A 81 19.70 3.11 -4.66
C ARG A 81 20.11 1.75 -4.10
N ASN A 82 19.60 0.69 -4.68
CA ASN A 82 19.86 -0.67 -4.17
C ASN A 82 21.13 -1.31 -4.75
N TYR A 83 21.68 -0.79 -5.86
CA TYR A 83 22.89 -1.29 -6.53
C TYR A 83 22.85 -2.80 -6.85
N ALA A 84 21.68 -3.35 -7.08
CA ALA A 84 21.52 -4.75 -7.45
C ALA A 84 22.06 -4.99 -8.87
N LYS A 85 22.76 -6.12 -9.06
CA LYS A 85 23.33 -6.51 -10.37
C LYS A 85 22.40 -7.45 -11.14
N ASP A 86 21.49 -8.11 -10.46
CA ASP A 86 20.54 -9.06 -11.01
C ASP A 86 19.15 -8.92 -10.33
N THR A 87 18.18 -9.63 -10.87
CA THR A 87 16.79 -9.60 -10.38
C THR A 87 16.66 -10.18 -8.97
N ASP A 88 17.34 -11.28 -8.68
CA ASP A 88 17.29 -11.93 -7.37
C ASP A 88 17.89 -11.02 -6.29
N GLY A 89 19.01 -10.39 -6.58
CA GLY A 89 19.61 -9.39 -5.71
C GLY A 89 18.74 -8.17 -5.51
N LEU A 90 18.00 -7.74 -6.55
CA LEU A 90 17.03 -6.65 -6.44
C LEU A 90 15.91 -7.01 -5.47
N PHE A 91 15.27 -8.17 -5.65
CA PHE A 91 14.20 -8.62 -4.75
C PHE A 91 14.69 -8.81 -3.32
N ALA A 92 15.84 -9.44 -3.12
CA ALA A 92 16.42 -9.64 -1.79
C ALA A 92 16.65 -8.31 -1.05
N ARG A 93 17.16 -7.30 -1.75
CA ARG A 93 17.41 -5.97 -1.18
C ARG A 93 16.11 -5.21 -0.88
N ILE A 94 15.11 -5.27 -1.77
CA ILE A 94 13.80 -4.64 -1.55
C ILE A 94 13.12 -5.28 -0.34
N ILE A 95 13.04 -6.62 -0.30
CA ILE A 95 12.43 -7.36 0.81
C ILE A 95 13.17 -7.08 2.12
N GLY A 96 14.49 -7.05 2.10
CA GLY A 96 15.30 -6.73 3.28
C GLY A 96 15.00 -5.35 3.85
N LYS A 97 14.83 -4.34 3.00
CA LYS A 97 14.50 -2.97 3.41
C LYS A 97 13.08 -2.83 3.96
N ILE A 98 12.11 -3.49 3.32
CA ILE A 98 10.74 -3.54 3.83
C ILE A 98 10.68 -4.27 5.17
N SER A 99 11.40 -5.37 5.31
CA SER A 99 11.50 -6.12 6.58
C SER A 99 12.14 -5.27 7.68
N ALA A 100 13.20 -4.54 7.39
CA ALA A 100 13.84 -3.63 8.34
C ALA A 100 12.87 -2.53 8.80
N LEU A 101 12.14 -1.90 7.89
CA LEU A 101 11.10 -0.93 8.23
C LEU A 101 10.03 -1.56 9.14
N THR A 102 9.56 -2.74 8.82
CA THR A 102 8.55 -3.46 9.60
C THR A 102 9.04 -3.78 11.00
N ILE A 103 10.30 -4.22 11.15
CA ILE A 103 10.92 -4.49 12.45
C ILE A 103 10.98 -3.22 13.31
N LEU A 104 11.39 -2.08 12.73
CA LEU A 104 11.45 -0.81 13.46
C LEU A 104 10.05 -0.35 13.88
N GLN A 105 9.05 -0.52 13.03
CA GLN A 105 7.65 -0.25 13.40
C GLN A 105 7.17 -1.16 14.53
N TYR A 106 7.55 -2.44 14.52
CA TYR A 106 7.23 -3.37 15.59
C TYR A 106 7.91 -2.98 16.92
N ILE A 107 9.17 -2.56 16.88
CA ILE A 107 9.88 -2.06 18.08
C ILE A 107 9.17 -0.83 18.63
N ASN A 108 8.78 0.13 17.78
CA ASN A 108 7.99 1.27 18.20
C ASN A 108 6.68 0.85 18.87
N TYR A 109 5.97 -0.10 18.28
CA TYR A 109 4.74 -0.65 18.84
C TYR A 109 4.97 -1.25 20.24
N LYS A 110 6.01 -2.07 20.41
CA LYS A 110 6.36 -2.68 21.70
C LYS A 110 6.74 -1.65 22.77
N ASN A 111 7.33 -0.53 22.37
CA ASN A 111 7.76 0.54 23.25
C ASN A 111 6.70 1.66 23.41
N GLU A 112 5.47 1.42 22.96
CA GLU A 112 4.36 2.38 23.00
C GLU A 112 4.68 3.73 22.33
N LYS A 113 5.56 3.70 21.33
CA LYS A 113 5.93 4.86 20.50
C LYS A 113 5.08 4.92 19.22
N PRO A 114 4.97 6.09 18.57
CA PRO A 114 4.28 6.21 17.30
C PRO A 114 4.88 5.30 16.22
N ILE A 115 4.13 4.31 15.75
CA ILE A 115 4.57 3.27 14.81
C ILE A 115 5.24 3.86 13.56
N GLY A 116 4.70 4.94 13.01
CA GLY A 116 5.20 5.57 11.79
C GLY A 116 6.48 6.40 11.96
N ARG A 117 6.99 6.58 13.18
CA ARG A 117 8.17 7.41 13.44
C ARG A 117 9.42 6.57 13.68
N VAL A 118 9.85 5.84 12.65
CA VAL A 118 10.99 4.91 12.76
C VAL A 118 12.33 5.56 13.07
N LYS A 119 12.47 6.88 12.89
CA LYS A 119 13.69 7.61 13.27
C LYS A 119 14.07 7.46 14.74
N TYR A 120 13.11 7.32 15.62
CA TYR A 120 13.35 7.20 17.06
C TYR A 120 14.11 5.93 17.45
N GLU A 121 14.09 4.92 16.60
CA GLU A 121 14.81 3.66 16.85
C GLU A 121 16.18 3.62 16.18
N LEU A 122 16.50 4.62 15.36
CA LEU A 122 17.80 4.74 14.69
C LEU A 122 18.80 5.60 15.49
N PHE A 123 18.30 6.31 16.46
CA PHE A 123 19.05 7.20 17.32
C PHE A 123 18.64 6.93 18.79
#